data_22ff38e87ab51438743895bc8faaef97
#
_entry.id   22ff38e87ab51438743895bc8faaef97
#
_cell.length_a   1.000
_cell.length_b   1.000
_cell.length_c   1.000
_cell.angle_alpha   90.00
_cell.angle_beta   90.00
_cell.angle_gamma   90.00
#
_symmetry.space_group_name_H-M   'P 1'
#
loop_
_entity.id
_entity.type
_entity.pdbx_description
1 polymer ?
#
loop_
_entity_poly.entity_id
_entity_poly.type
_entity_poly.pdbx_seq_one_letter_code
_entity_poly.pdbx_strand_id
1 'polypeptide(L)'
;MTTTSLRNTLSVVMAMVVMTIAPTTTVAAQQTNQKINLPIIQTKYTADPAPYVHGDTVYLYTTHDEDDGEGFKMKDWLLYTSTDMVNWQDHGAVASLRDFKWYKGDNGAWAEQVIERNGKWYMYCPIHGNGIGVLVADSPFGPFKDPIGKPLVWRSEHWYDIDPTVWIDDDGQAYMYWGNPHTYCVRLNEDMISTKGEIMQMDPIGDYQEGPWFWSRKNARGEKWYYLAYASTCCPEGIGYAMSKSPTGPWEHKGHIMDHTPRTRGNHPGIIEYKGKSYCFGLNYDIFRFETSRHAERRSVSAAEMTYNADGTIQELPYFQDCKLEQVGTFNPYRRVEAETMAWGYGLKTTRENPSGPWNPTLFVTDIDDGEYILVKGVEFGKGAKEMVVSCSAQMLGGSMEIRLDAPDGWKAGHIDVPNTKFKYETFRTGLTKCSGVHDVYFVFKSNSMQKKNLFNFDWWEAKKN
;
A
#
# COMPACT_ATOMS: atom_id res chain seq x y z
N MET A 1 -6.60 60.16 -65.81
CA MET A 1 -5.28 59.94 -66.43
C MET A 1 -4.70 58.74 -65.74
N THR A 2 -4.49 57.69 -66.45
CA THR A 2 -3.81 56.41 -66.21
C THR A 2 -3.85 55.77 -64.81
N THR A 3 -4.75 54.84 -64.68
CA THR A 3 -4.82 53.80 -63.62
C THR A 3 -4.00 52.64 -64.04
N THR A 4 -3.05 52.21 -63.18
CA THR A 4 -2.27 50.98 -63.36
C THR A 4 -2.71 49.97 -62.28
N SER A 5 -3.33 48.88 -62.75
CA SER A 5 -3.77 47.76 -61.94
C SER A 5 -2.62 46.82 -61.63
N LEU A 6 -2.38 46.53 -60.34
CA LEU A 6 -1.49 45.48 -59.86
C LEU A 6 -2.33 44.25 -59.45
N ARG A 7 -2.17 43.14 -60.15
CA ARG A 7 -2.71 41.84 -59.75
C ARG A 7 -1.74 41.20 -58.76
N ASN A 8 -2.23 40.93 -57.54
CA ASN A 8 -1.55 40.09 -56.56
C ASN A 8 -2.00 38.63 -56.76
N THR A 9 -1.08 37.80 -57.13
CA THR A 9 -1.22 36.34 -57.15
C THR A 9 -0.90 35.79 -55.76
N LEU A 10 -1.90 35.26 -55.07
CA LEU A 10 -1.74 34.51 -53.80
C LEU A 10 -1.32 33.08 -54.15
N SER A 11 -0.10 32.71 -53.81
CA SER A 11 0.35 31.32 -53.81
C SER A 11 0.02 30.69 -52.45
N VAL A 12 -0.92 29.74 -52.45
CA VAL A 12 -1.24 28.92 -51.27
C VAL A 12 -0.20 27.83 -51.18
N VAL A 13 0.68 27.90 -50.17
CA VAL A 13 1.60 26.82 -49.81
C VAL A 13 0.85 25.90 -48.84
N MET A 14 0.47 24.73 -49.31
CA MET A 14 -0.13 23.66 -48.51
C MET A 14 0.98 22.94 -47.76
N ALA A 15 1.15 23.28 -46.48
CA ALA A 15 2.05 22.55 -45.61
C ALA A 15 1.42 21.22 -45.19
N MET A 16 1.94 20.10 -45.72
CA MET A 16 1.63 18.77 -45.19
C MET A 16 2.27 18.62 -43.82
N VAL A 17 1.46 18.64 -42.78
CA VAL A 17 1.89 18.20 -41.43
C VAL A 17 1.91 16.68 -41.46
N VAL A 18 3.12 16.12 -41.59
CA VAL A 18 3.34 14.71 -41.34
C VAL A 18 3.30 14.52 -39.82
N MET A 19 2.17 14.08 -39.28
CA MET A 19 2.10 13.57 -37.91
C MET A 19 2.91 12.27 -37.87
N THR A 20 4.11 12.35 -37.38
CA THR A 20 4.85 11.18 -36.91
C THR A 20 4.15 10.68 -35.63
N ILE A 21 3.36 9.62 -35.78
CA ILE A 21 2.88 8.86 -34.63
C ILE A 21 4.12 8.19 -34.04
N ALA A 22 4.66 8.78 -32.97
CA ALA A 22 5.65 8.09 -32.17
C ALA A 22 5.00 6.81 -31.62
N PRO A 23 5.68 5.65 -31.69
CA PRO A 23 5.15 4.45 -31.09
C PRO A 23 5.00 4.72 -29.58
N THR A 24 3.78 4.61 -29.08
CA THR A 24 3.54 4.48 -27.66
C THR A 24 4.16 3.16 -27.22
N THR A 25 5.44 3.18 -26.88
CA THR A 25 6.07 2.10 -26.13
C THR A 25 5.32 2.04 -24.81
N THR A 26 4.62 0.94 -24.60
CA THR A 26 3.94 0.64 -23.36
C THR A 26 4.89 0.85 -22.21
N VAL A 27 4.51 1.67 -21.23
CA VAL A 27 5.28 2.01 -20.02
C VAL A 27 5.76 0.74 -19.30
N ALA A 28 5.04 -0.39 -19.41
CA ALA A 28 5.44 -1.70 -18.92
C ALA A 28 6.79 -2.22 -19.48
N ALA A 29 7.14 -1.92 -20.72
CA ALA A 29 8.39 -2.39 -21.33
C ALA A 29 9.64 -1.61 -20.87
N GLN A 30 9.48 -0.37 -20.39
CA GLN A 30 10.59 0.44 -19.89
C GLN A 30 10.94 0.13 -18.43
N GLN A 31 10.02 -0.47 -17.64
CA GLN A 31 10.24 -0.73 -16.22
C GLN A 31 11.04 -2.00 -15.92
N THR A 32 11.15 -2.95 -16.85
CA THR A 32 11.83 -4.24 -16.63
C THR A 32 13.35 -4.18 -16.46
N ASN A 33 13.99 -3.03 -16.79
CA ASN A 33 15.44 -2.87 -16.68
C ASN A 33 15.91 -1.94 -15.55
N GLN A 34 15.00 -1.30 -14.81
CA GLN A 34 15.37 -0.49 -13.66
C GLN A 34 15.25 -1.34 -12.39
N LYS A 35 16.34 -1.46 -11.62
CA LYS A 35 16.33 -1.95 -10.24
C LYS A 35 15.68 -0.89 -9.34
N ILE A 36 14.40 -0.64 -9.54
CA ILE A 36 13.64 0.30 -8.72
C ILE A 36 12.93 -0.52 -7.66
N ASN A 37 13.05 -0.13 -6.41
CA ASN A 37 12.19 -0.59 -5.35
C ASN A 37 10.85 0.15 -5.52
N LEU A 38 9.98 -0.41 -6.36
CA LEU A 38 8.69 0.16 -6.71
C LEU A 38 7.76 0.14 -5.49
N PRO A 39 6.70 0.96 -5.48
CA PRO A 39 5.69 0.86 -4.43
C PRO A 39 5.22 -0.59 -4.28
N ILE A 40 5.06 -1.04 -3.04
CA ILE A 40 4.67 -2.44 -2.77
C ILE A 40 3.22 -2.73 -3.10
N ILE A 41 2.38 -1.70 -3.27
CA ILE A 41 0.99 -1.77 -3.71
C ILE A 41 0.85 -0.90 -4.96
N GLN A 42 0.28 -1.45 -6.05
CA GLN A 42 0.13 -0.74 -7.33
C GLN A 42 -1.32 -0.66 -7.82
N THR A 43 -2.23 -1.46 -7.27
CA THR A 43 -3.63 -1.55 -7.71
C THR A 43 -4.51 -0.43 -7.17
N LYS A 44 -4.04 0.28 -6.14
CA LYS A 44 -4.71 1.42 -5.50
C LYS A 44 -3.70 2.46 -5.04
N TYR A 45 -4.12 3.70 -4.90
CA TYR A 45 -3.33 4.72 -4.22
C TYR A 45 -3.44 4.55 -2.71
N THR A 46 -2.31 4.35 -2.07
CA THR A 46 -2.22 4.03 -0.64
C THR A 46 -1.23 4.94 0.06
N ALA A 47 -1.52 5.30 1.31
CA ALA A 47 -0.63 6.13 2.11
C ALA A 47 -0.66 5.72 3.59
N ASP A 48 0.13 6.43 4.38
CA ASP A 48 0.12 6.40 5.84
C ASP A 48 0.19 4.95 6.36
N PRO A 49 1.26 4.20 6.01
CA PRO A 49 1.34 2.78 6.28
C PRO A 49 1.39 2.48 7.77
N ALA A 50 0.47 1.65 8.26
CA ALA A 50 0.39 1.16 9.63
C ALA A 50 0.61 -0.36 9.67
N PRO A 51 1.86 -0.84 9.57
CA PRO A 51 2.16 -2.26 9.59
C PRO A 51 2.06 -2.83 11.01
N TYR A 52 1.51 -4.03 11.14
CA TYR A 52 1.42 -4.79 12.37
C TYR A 52 1.81 -6.25 12.14
N VAL A 53 2.66 -6.81 13.02
CA VAL A 53 3.07 -8.22 12.93
C VAL A 53 2.26 -9.04 13.92
N HIS A 54 1.55 -10.05 13.43
CA HIS A 54 0.88 -11.03 14.26
C HIS A 54 1.14 -12.45 13.73
N GLY A 55 1.78 -13.27 14.57
CA GLY A 55 2.24 -14.59 14.15
C GLY A 55 3.27 -14.50 13.02
N ASP A 56 3.04 -15.21 11.94
CA ASP A 56 3.92 -15.26 10.75
C ASP A 56 3.47 -14.32 9.63
N THR A 57 2.61 -13.36 9.94
CA THR A 57 1.98 -12.46 8.96
C THR A 57 2.21 -11.01 9.33
N VAL A 58 2.55 -10.21 8.33
CA VAL A 58 2.52 -8.75 8.38
C VAL A 58 1.16 -8.30 7.85
N TYR A 59 0.44 -7.55 8.66
CA TYR A 59 -0.81 -6.86 8.34
C TYR A 59 -0.47 -5.40 8.09
N LEU A 60 -0.67 -4.94 6.87
CA LEU A 60 -0.41 -3.56 6.49
C LEU A 60 -1.75 -2.85 6.27
N TYR A 61 -2.12 -2.02 7.23
CA TYR A 61 -3.25 -1.09 7.06
C TYR A 61 -2.75 0.16 6.38
N THR A 62 -3.61 0.80 5.58
CA THR A 62 -3.27 2.03 4.86
C THR A 62 -4.49 2.90 4.69
N THR A 63 -4.27 4.21 4.59
CA THR A 63 -5.29 5.09 4.00
C THR A 63 -5.45 4.80 2.51
N HIS A 64 -6.58 5.22 1.97
CA HIS A 64 -6.95 5.06 0.57
C HIS A 64 -7.18 6.45 -0.05
N ASP A 65 -6.24 6.88 -0.87
CA ASP A 65 -6.45 8.07 -1.70
C ASP A 65 -7.36 7.67 -2.87
N GLU A 66 -8.58 8.23 -2.93
CA GLU A 66 -9.57 7.86 -3.94
C GLU A 66 -9.05 8.14 -5.37
N ASP A 67 -9.20 7.18 -6.29
CA ASP A 67 -8.70 7.28 -7.68
C ASP A 67 -9.21 8.53 -8.41
N ASP A 68 -10.44 8.95 -8.15
CA ASP A 68 -11.11 10.12 -8.76
C ASP A 68 -11.16 11.35 -7.85
N GLY A 69 -10.52 11.27 -6.67
CA GLY A 69 -10.52 12.36 -5.68
C GLY A 69 -9.77 13.60 -6.16
N GLU A 70 -10.16 14.76 -5.66
CA GLU A 70 -9.40 16.00 -5.70
C GLU A 70 -8.99 16.37 -4.28
N GLY A 71 -7.71 16.66 -4.05
CA GLY A 71 -7.14 16.85 -2.72
C GLY A 71 -7.15 15.54 -1.92
N PHE A 72 -6.99 15.63 -0.63
CA PHE A 72 -7.05 14.50 0.28
C PHE A 72 -8.50 13.99 0.39
N LYS A 73 -8.91 13.13 -0.55
CA LYS A 73 -10.21 12.47 -0.51
C LYS A 73 -10.05 11.01 -0.14
N MET A 74 -10.40 10.69 1.10
CA MET A 74 -10.23 9.37 1.71
C MET A 74 -11.48 9.01 2.50
N LYS A 75 -12.04 7.81 2.26
CA LYS A 75 -13.33 7.37 2.81
C LYS A 75 -13.22 6.10 3.64
N ASP A 76 -12.20 5.33 3.42
CA ASP A 76 -12.01 4.00 4.00
C ASP A 76 -10.53 3.69 4.25
N TRP A 77 -10.29 2.58 4.97
CA TRP A 77 -8.98 2.06 5.29
C TRP A 77 -8.84 0.66 4.75
N LEU A 78 -7.74 0.44 4.05
CA LEU A 78 -7.42 -0.81 3.36
C LEU A 78 -6.56 -1.72 4.23
N LEU A 79 -6.60 -3.02 3.93
CA LEU A 79 -5.72 -4.02 4.53
C LEU A 79 -5.03 -4.83 3.45
N TYR A 80 -3.73 -5.00 3.63
CA TYR A 80 -2.90 -5.93 2.87
C TYR A 80 -2.18 -6.87 3.82
N THR A 81 -1.89 -8.10 3.38
CA THR A 81 -1.11 -9.05 4.17
C THR A 81 0.04 -9.64 3.37
N SER A 82 1.15 -9.90 4.06
CA SER A 82 2.29 -10.62 3.49
C SER A 82 2.93 -11.54 4.52
N THR A 83 3.48 -12.67 4.07
CA THR A 83 4.31 -13.56 4.87
C THR A 83 5.77 -13.54 4.44
N ASP A 84 6.10 -12.73 3.42
CA ASP A 84 7.43 -12.68 2.80
C ASP A 84 7.93 -11.27 2.46
N MET A 85 7.16 -10.22 2.80
CA MET A 85 7.45 -8.79 2.60
C MET A 85 7.42 -8.31 1.15
N VAL A 86 7.19 -9.19 0.18
CA VAL A 86 7.26 -8.85 -1.25
C VAL A 86 5.95 -9.13 -1.96
N ASN A 87 5.34 -10.30 -1.71
CA ASN A 87 4.03 -10.64 -2.24
C ASN A 87 2.96 -10.19 -1.24
N TRP A 88 2.10 -9.27 -1.63
CA TRP A 88 1.06 -8.68 -0.80
C TRP A 88 -0.32 -9.08 -1.31
N GLN A 89 -1.15 -9.62 -0.44
CA GLN A 89 -2.56 -9.91 -0.72
C GLN A 89 -3.41 -8.71 -0.34
N ASP A 90 -4.21 -8.20 -1.27
CA ASP A 90 -5.21 -7.15 -1.03
C ASP A 90 -6.48 -7.76 -0.39
N HIS A 91 -6.95 -7.20 0.71
CA HIS A 91 -8.21 -7.56 1.37
C HIS A 91 -9.27 -6.47 1.19
N GLY A 92 -8.96 -5.42 0.45
CA GLY A 92 -9.83 -4.26 0.28
C GLY A 92 -10.00 -3.43 1.54
N ALA A 93 -11.04 -2.62 1.57
CA ALA A 93 -11.37 -1.84 2.74
C ALA A 93 -11.93 -2.74 3.86
N VAL A 94 -11.39 -2.59 5.06
CA VAL A 94 -11.81 -3.31 6.27
C VAL A 94 -12.56 -2.43 7.26
N ALA A 95 -12.45 -1.12 7.10
CA ALA A 95 -13.18 -0.11 7.86
C ALA A 95 -13.41 1.14 7.00
N SER A 96 -14.37 1.97 7.39
CA SER A 96 -14.71 3.21 6.68
C SER A 96 -15.28 4.26 7.60
N LEU A 97 -15.44 5.48 7.13
CA LEU A 97 -16.13 6.55 7.85
C LEU A 97 -17.56 6.19 8.26
N ARG A 98 -18.23 5.26 7.54
CA ARG A 98 -19.59 4.80 7.83
C ARG A 98 -19.70 3.95 9.09
N ASP A 99 -18.60 3.41 9.57
CA ASP A 99 -18.55 2.63 10.80
C ASP A 99 -18.66 3.50 12.06
N PHE A 100 -18.41 4.80 11.93
CA PHE A 100 -18.61 5.80 12.97
C PHE A 100 -20.03 6.40 12.92
N LYS A 101 -20.90 5.99 13.81
CA LYS A 101 -22.31 6.45 13.84
C LYS A 101 -22.48 7.95 14.08
N TRP A 102 -21.53 8.58 14.74
CA TRP A 102 -21.52 10.00 15.07
C TRP A 102 -21.04 10.89 13.93
N TYR A 103 -20.28 10.34 12.97
CA TYR A 103 -19.80 11.08 11.80
C TYR A 103 -20.75 10.92 10.62
N LYS A 104 -20.97 12.00 9.86
CA LYS A 104 -21.92 12.05 8.74
C LYS A 104 -21.29 12.54 7.43
N GLY A 105 -20.00 12.88 7.46
CA GLY A 105 -19.27 13.26 6.26
C GLY A 105 -18.87 12.06 5.39
N ASP A 106 -18.31 12.34 4.22
CA ASP A 106 -17.87 11.36 3.23
C ASP A 106 -16.39 11.49 2.88
N ASN A 107 -15.62 12.23 3.69
CA ASN A 107 -14.19 12.45 3.53
C ASN A 107 -13.48 12.60 4.88
N GLY A 108 -12.20 12.28 4.95
CA GLY A 108 -11.36 12.50 6.14
C GLY A 108 -10.94 11.22 6.86
N ALA A 109 -10.96 10.06 6.22
CA ALA A 109 -10.40 8.82 6.73
C ALA A 109 -8.86 8.84 6.63
N TRP A 110 -8.20 9.52 7.58
CA TRP A 110 -6.77 9.79 7.57
C TRP A 110 -5.96 8.74 8.32
N ALA A 111 -4.65 8.94 8.42
CA ALA A 111 -3.66 8.00 8.94
C ALA A 111 -4.08 7.29 10.23
N GLU A 112 -4.44 6.04 10.12
CA GLU A 112 -4.85 5.16 11.20
C GLU A 112 -3.68 4.36 11.75
N GLN A 113 -3.90 3.71 12.90
CA GLN A 113 -3.06 2.61 13.36
C GLN A 113 -3.90 1.51 14.00
N VAL A 114 -3.48 0.27 13.79
CA VAL A 114 -4.12 -0.91 14.39
C VAL A 114 -3.16 -1.61 15.35
N ILE A 115 -3.71 -2.06 16.50
CA ILE A 115 -2.98 -2.86 17.49
C ILE A 115 -3.90 -3.96 18.05
N GLU A 116 -3.32 -5.11 18.38
CA GLU A 116 -4.04 -6.21 19.03
C GLU A 116 -3.78 -6.19 20.54
N ARG A 117 -4.84 -6.47 21.32
CA ARG A 117 -4.74 -6.75 22.76
C ARG A 117 -5.80 -7.77 23.18
N ASN A 118 -5.37 -8.86 23.78
CA ASN A 118 -6.25 -9.90 24.34
C ASN A 118 -7.26 -10.48 23.35
N GLY A 119 -6.84 -10.70 22.09
CA GLY A 119 -7.66 -11.24 21.01
C GLY A 119 -8.62 -10.22 20.39
N LYS A 120 -8.53 -8.95 20.77
CA LYS A 120 -9.27 -7.85 20.14
C LYS A 120 -8.34 -6.95 19.34
N TRP A 121 -8.84 -6.47 18.22
CA TRP A 121 -8.14 -5.57 17.31
C TRP A 121 -8.73 -4.18 17.43
N TYR A 122 -7.89 -3.18 17.72
CA TYR A 122 -8.27 -1.79 17.95
C TYR A 122 -7.69 -0.95 16.83
N MET A 123 -8.53 -0.26 16.08
CA MET A 123 -8.13 0.66 15.02
C MET A 123 -8.42 2.09 15.46
N TYR A 124 -7.38 2.89 15.60
CA TYR A 124 -7.48 4.31 15.98
C TYR A 124 -7.48 5.14 14.69
N CYS A 125 -8.60 5.78 14.43
CA CYS A 125 -8.89 6.45 13.16
C CYS A 125 -9.10 7.94 13.38
N PRO A 126 -8.22 8.79 12.88
CA PRO A 126 -8.52 10.22 12.85
C PRO A 126 -9.56 10.48 11.77
N ILE A 127 -10.52 11.33 12.08
CA ILE A 127 -11.48 11.86 11.14
C ILE A 127 -11.22 13.35 11.03
N HIS A 128 -10.68 13.79 9.91
CA HIS A 128 -10.20 15.16 9.71
C HIS A 128 -11.16 16.22 10.28
N GLY A 129 -10.66 17.04 11.21
CA GLY A 129 -11.41 18.07 11.89
C GLY A 129 -12.44 17.58 12.93
N ASN A 130 -12.53 16.25 13.18
CA ASN A 130 -13.50 15.64 14.09
C ASN A 130 -12.85 14.75 15.16
N GLY A 131 -11.52 14.84 15.31
CA GLY A 131 -10.77 14.10 16.32
C GLY A 131 -10.46 12.66 15.92
N ILE A 132 -10.07 11.85 16.90
CA ILE A 132 -9.63 10.47 16.73
C ILE A 132 -10.72 9.55 17.30
N GLY A 133 -11.31 8.71 16.46
CA GLY A 133 -12.20 7.62 16.85
C GLY A 133 -11.43 6.31 17.12
N VAL A 134 -12.12 5.34 17.71
CA VAL A 134 -11.62 3.97 17.85
C VAL A 134 -12.66 2.99 17.37
N LEU A 135 -12.25 2.01 16.58
CA LEU A 135 -13.05 0.87 16.14
C LEU A 135 -12.47 -0.41 16.74
N VAL A 136 -13.32 -1.40 16.99
CA VAL A 136 -12.93 -2.69 17.59
C VAL A 136 -13.46 -3.84 16.77
N ALA A 137 -12.62 -4.88 16.60
CA ALA A 137 -12.99 -6.13 15.92
C ALA A 137 -12.45 -7.35 16.66
N ASP A 138 -13.00 -8.53 16.33
CA ASP A 138 -12.50 -9.84 16.79
C ASP A 138 -11.44 -10.43 15.85
N SER A 139 -11.17 -9.76 14.75
CA SER A 139 -10.29 -10.22 13.69
C SER A 139 -9.58 -9.04 13.04
N PRO A 140 -8.34 -9.22 12.54
CA PRO A 140 -7.63 -8.19 11.76
C PRO A 140 -8.38 -7.76 10.49
N PHE A 141 -9.24 -8.61 9.99
CA PHE A 141 -10.07 -8.36 8.80
C PHE A 141 -11.40 -7.65 9.12
N GLY A 142 -11.65 -7.30 10.37
CA GLY A 142 -12.92 -6.76 10.81
C GLY A 142 -14.01 -7.86 11.02
N PRO A 143 -15.32 -7.53 11.00
CA PRO A 143 -15.82 -6.17 10.84
C PRO A 143 -15.50 -5.30 12.07
N PHE A 144 -14.91 -4.14 11.80
CA PHE A 144 -14.65 -3.14 12.83
C PHE A 144 -15.92 -2.38 13.21
N LYS A 145 -16.12 -2.08 14.49
CA LYS A 145 -17.31 -1.41 15.00
C LYS A 145 -16.92 -0.34 16.00
N ASP A 146 -17.64 0.77 15.99
CA ASP A 146 -17.52 1.85 16.95
C ASP A 146 -18.12 1.43 18.32
N PRO A 147 -17.30 1.25 19.37
CA PRO A 147 -17.78 0.82 20.69
C PRO A 147 -18.28 1.96 21.57
N ILE A 148 -17.89 3.22 21.27
CA ILE A 148 -18.14 4.36 22.18
C ILE A 148 -19.10 5.41 21.62
N GLY A 149 -19.33 5.42 20.30
CA GLY A 149 -20.30 6.31 19.63
C GLY A 149 -19.93 7.79 19.64
N LYS A 150 -18.65 8.12 19.84
CA LYS A 150 -18.08 9.47 19.87
C LYS A 150 -16.56 9.41 19.64
N PRO A 151 -15.87 10.52 19.35
CA PRO A 151 -14.42 10.54 19.36
C PRO A 151 -13.84 10.08 20.71
N LEU A 152 -12.75 9.30 20.66
CA LEU A 152 -11.93 8.98 21.84
C LEU A 152 -11.19 10.23 22.33
N VAL A 153 -10.65 11.00 21.38
CA VAL A 153 -9.99 12.28 21.61
C VAL A 153 -10.50 13.28 20.58
N TRP A 154 -10.93 14.44 21.05
CA TRP A 154 -11.28 15.58 20.21
C TRP A 154 -11.14 16.88 20.99
N ARG A 155 -10.19 17.72 20.61
CA ARG A 155 -9.97 19.04 21.20
C ARG A 155 -10.65 20.13 20.39
N SER A 156 -11.81 19.87 19.94
CA SER A 156 -12.91 20.55 19.23
C SER A 156 -12.60 21.73 18.30
N GLU A 157 -11.47 22.38 18.40
CA GLU A 157 -11.11 23.57 17.60
C GLU A 157 -9.90 23.30 16.68
N HIS A 158 -9.37 22.08 16.70
CA HIS A 158 -8.16 21.72 15.99
C HIS A 158 -8.37 20.53 15.06
N TRP A 159 -8.08 20.73 13.79
CA TRP A 159 -7.88 19.64 12.84
C TRP A 159 -6.60 18.81 13.15
N TYR A 160 -5.82 19.25 14.12
CA TYR A 160 -4.55 18.68 14.55
C TYR A 160 -4.64 17.39 15.39
N ASP A 161 -5.83 16.94 15.76
CA ASP A 161 -6.01 15.62 16.37
C ASP A 161 -6.04 14.56 15.26
N ILE A 162 -4.85 14.24 14.70
CA ILE A 162 -4.61 13.33 13.58
C ILE A 162 -3.43 12.39 13.88
N ASP A 163 -3.28 11.35 13.09
CA ASP A 163 -2.13 10.45 13.02
C ASP A 163 -1.82 9.76 14.36
N PRO A 164 -2.76 9.03 14.96
CA PRO A 164 -2.51 8.33 16.21
C PRO A 164 -1.53 7.17 16.02
N THR A 165 -0.63 6.99 16.99
CA THR A 165 0.15 5.77 17.16
C THR A 165 -0.02 5.25 18.56
N VAL A 166 -0.22 3.94 18.72
CA VAL A 166 -0.43 3.26 20.00
C VAL A 166 0.58 2.17 20.22
N TRP A 167 1.16 2.15 21.40
CA TRP A 167 2.09 1.13 21.86
C TRP A 167 1.68 0.61 23.23
N ILE A 168 1.77 -0.69 23.43
CA ILE A 168 1.61 -1.35 24.73
C ILE A 168 2.98 -1.68 25.26
N ASP A 169 3.36 -1.12 26.40
CA ASP A 169 4.65 -1.35 27.02
C ASP A 169 4.72 -2.70 27.75
N ASP A 170 5.92 -3.11 28.17
CA ASP A 170 6.16 -4.40 28.85
C ASP A 170 5.36 -4.57 30.15
N ASP A 171 4.99 -3.48 30.81
CA ASP A 171 4.12 -3.46 32.00
C ASP A 171 2.62 -3.53 31.69
N GLY A 172 2.24 -3.59 30.41
CA GLY A 172 0.87 -3.60 29.91
C GLY A 172 0.20 -2.23 29.82
N GLN A 173 0.89 -1.14 30.19
CA GLN A 173 0.35 0.22 30.00
C GLN A 173 0.41 0.60 28.53
N ALA A 174 -0.74 0.97 27.95
CA ALA A 174 -0.80 1.49 26.60
C ALA A 174 -0.68 3.01 26.59
N TYR A 175 0.05 3.51 25.59
CA TYR A 175 0.26 4.93 25.32
C TYR A 175 -0.21 5.25 23.91
N MET A 176 -0.92 6.36 23.73
CA MET A 176 -1.28 6.90 22.42
C MET A 176 -0.58 8.24 22.23
N TYR A 177 0.16 8.35 21.14
CA TYR A 177 0.75 9.59 20.62
C TYR A 177 0.02 10.03 19.37
N TRP A 178 -0.05 11.34 19.10
CA TRP A 178 -0.66 11.90 17.89
C TRP A 178 -0.31 13.39 17.72
N GLY A 179 -0.69 13.96 16.61
CA GLY A 179 -0.83 15.40 16.43
C GLY A 179 0.01 16.03 15.33
N ASN A 180 -0.37 17.27 14.98
CA ASN A 180 0.27 18.15 14.02
C ASN A 180 0.01 19.62 14.42
N PRO A 181 0.99 20.52 14.50
CA PRO A 181 2.43 20.27 14.46
C PRO A 181 2.99 19.92 15.87
N HIS A 182 2.14 19.83 16.86
CA HIS A 182 2.51 19.49 18.25
C HIS A 182 2.24 18.02 18.52
N THR A 183 3.14 17.38 19.21
CA THR A 183 3.00 16.01 19.65
C THR A 183 2.24 15.98 20.98
N TYR A 184 1.23 15.13 21.05
CA TYR A 184 0.46 14.86 22.27
C TYR A 184 0.60 13.40 22.66
N CYS A 185 0.45 13.14 23.95
CA CYS A 185 0.49 11.80 24.51
C CYS A 185 -0.57 11.63 25.59
N VAL A 186 -1.22 10.48 25.63
CA VAL A 186 -2.10 10.07 26.71
C VAL A 186 -1.93 8.58 27.00
N ARG A 187 -2.12 8.17 28.24
CA ARG A 187 -2.28 6.75 28.57
C ARG A 187 -3.68 6.29 28.20
N LEU A 188 -3.77 5.03 27.76
CA LEU A 188 -5.07 4.37 27.60
C LEU A 188 -5.34 3.47 28.80
N ASN A 189 -6.61 3.29 29.15
CA ASN A 189 -7.05 2.25 30.07
C ASN A 189 -6.89 0.87 29.44
N GLU A 190 -7.05 -0.18 30.23
CA GLU A 190 -6.94 -1.57 29.75
C GLU A 190 -7.98 -1.93 28.67
N ASP A 191 -9.10 -1.22 28.66
CA ASP A 191 -10.16 -1.39 27.66
C ASP A 191 -9.76 -0.89 26.25
N MET A 192 -8.66 -0.15 26.14
CA MET A 192 -8.13 0.43 24.90
C MET A 192 -9.09 1.43 24.20
N ILE A 193 -10.22 1.74 24.79
CA ILE A 193 -11.27 2.62 24.23
C ILE A 193 -11.58 3.81 25.12
N SER A 194 -10.78 4.04 26.15
CA SER A 194 -10.85 5.20 27.05
C SER A 194 -9.48 5.66 27.49
N THR A 195 -9.35 6.97 27.76
CA THR A 195 -8.08 7.59 28.18
C THR A 195 -7.91 7.53 29.69
N LYS A 196 -6.64 7.51 30.16
CA LYS A 196 -6.25 7.48 31.57
C LYS A 196 -5.41 8.70 31.91
N GLY A 197 -5.94 9.59 32.72
CA GLY A 197 -5.28 10.83 33.12
C GLY A 197 -5.44 11.93 32.08
N GLU A 198 -4.61 12.95 32.18
CA GLU A 198 -4.65 14.13 31.33
C GLU A 198 -3.83 13.92 30.03
N ILE A 199 -4.24 14.61 28.98
CA ILE A 199 -3.48 14.69 27.74
C ILE A 199 -2.27 15.59 27.99
N MET A 200 -1.08 15.06 27.72
CA MET A 200 0.17 15.80 27.80
C MET A 200 0.55 16.34 26.42
N GLN A 201 0.83 17.63 26.33
CA GLN A 201 1.56 18.16 25.20
C GLN A 201 3.03 17.94 25.46
N MET A 202 3.72 17.32 24.49
CA MET A 202 5.15 17.06 24.61
C MET A 202 5.97 18.31 24.29
N ASP A 203 7.19 18.39 24.84
CA ASP A 203 8.17 19.37 24.40
C ASP A 203 8.44 19.18 22.88
N PRO A 204 8.83 20.24 22.17
CA PRO A 204 9.18 20.13 20.75
C PRO A 204 10.22 19.03 20.50
N ILE A 205 9.97 18.15 19.56
CA ILE A 205 10.82 17.01 19.23
C ILE A 205 11.51 17.26 17.88
N GLY A 206 12.72 17.78 17.91
CA GLY A 206 13.50 18.05 16.70
C GLY A 206 12.73 18.87 15.66
N ASP A 207 12.61 18.33 14.47
CA ASP A 207 11.89 18.89 13.32
C ASP A 207 10.55 18.18 13.06
N TYR A 208 9.91 17.66 14.11
CA TYR A 208 8.61 17.00 14.07
C TYR A 208 7.55 17.87 13.36
N GLN A 209 6.84 17.28 12.43
CA GLN A 209 5.68 17.87 11.77
C GLN A 209 4.40 17.11 12.11
N GLU A 210 4.34 15.78 11.84
CA GLU A 210 3.15 14.93 11.99
C GLU A 210 3.52 13.44 11.91
N GLY A 211 2.53 12.56 11.83
CA GLY A 211 2.71 11.13 11.55
C GLY A 211 3.60 10.40 12.55
N PRO A 212 3.40 10.51 13.88
CA PRO A 212 4.26 9.83 14.83
C PRO A 212 4.09 8.31 14.72
N TRP A 213 5.19 7.58 14.85
CA TRP A 213 5.22 6.13 15.02
C TRP A 213 6.03 5.76 16.26
N PHE A 214 5.39 5.13 17.23
CA PHE A 214 5.97 4.84 18.53
C PHE A 214 6.23 3.34 18.73
N TRP A 215 7.46 2.98 19.15
CA TRP A 215 7.83 1.61 19.51
C TRP A 215 8.96 1.59 20.55
N SER A 216 9.26 0.40 21.09
CA SER A 216 10.45 0.19 21.92
C SER A 216 11.21 -1.04 21.48
N ARG A 217 12.52 -1.04 21.74
CA ARG A 217 13.39 -2.20 21.54
C ARG A 217 14.62 -2.14 22.45
N LYS A 218 15.30 -3.27 22.59
CA LYS A 218 16.61 -3.33 23.24
C LYS A 218 17.71 -3.16 22.19
N ASN A 219 18.73 -2.36 22.50
CA ASN A 219 19.92 -2.24 21.66
C ASN A 219 20.84 -3.47 21.79
N ALA A 220 21.97 -3.51 21.10
CA ALA A 220 22.94 -4.61 21.16
C ALA A 220 23.55 -4.83 22.55
N ARG A 221 23.44 -3.86 23.46
CA ARG A 221 23.90 -3.95 24.85
C ARG A 221 22.81 -4.41 25.81
N GLY A 222 21.59 -4.72 25.29
CA GLY A 222 20.45 -5.10 26.11
C GLY A 222 19.70 -3.94 26.78
N GLU A 223 20.06 -2.70 26.48
CA GLU A 223 19.43 -1.51 27.03
C GLU A 223 18.14 -1.20 26.29
N LYS A 224 17.02 -1.06 27.02
CA LYS A 224 15.74 -0.65 26.44
C LYS A 224 15.76 0.81 26.07
N TRP A 225 15.29 1.10 24.86
CA TRP A 225 15.04 2.41 24.33
C TRP A 225 13.63 2.50 23.74
N TYR A 226 13.03 3.66 23.90
CA TYR A 226 11.80 4.05 23.22
C TYR A 226 12.15 4.92 22.02
N TYR A 227 11.40 4.76 20.96
CA TYR A 227 11.59 5.47 19.69
C TYR A 227 10.31 6.13 19.29
N LEU A 228 10.43 7.31 18.70
CA LEU A 228 9.36 8.03 18.03
C LEU A 228 9.89 8.48 16.67
N ALA A 229 9.45 7.81 15.59
CA ALA A 229 9.67 8.29 14.24
C ALA A 229 8.50 9.19 13.82
N TYR A 230 8.71 10.05 12.85
CA TYR A 230 7.71 11.03 12.44
C TYR A 230 8.04 11.62 11.05
N ALA A 231 7.03 12.16 10.38
CA ALA A 231 7.25 13.05 9.25
C ALA A 231 7.91 14.35 9.74
N SER A 232 9.08 14.66 9.19
CA SER A 232 9.90 15.77 9.62
C SER A 232 9.76 16.94 8.66
N THR A 233 9.60 18.16 9.18
CA THR A 233 9.47 19.37 8.37
C THR A 233 8.34 19.30 7.34
N CYS A 234 7.95 20.38 6.73
CA CYS A 234 7.08 20.43 5.54
C CYS A 234 7.47 21.64 4.70
N CYS A 235 7.57 21.59 3.43
CA CYS A 235 7.63 20.48 2.51
C CYS A 235 8.87 20.65 1.64
N PRO A 236 9.62 19.64 1.30
CA PRO A 236 9.34 18.22 1.43
C PRO A 236 9.61 17.68 2.84
N GLU A 237 8.89 16.59 3.22
CA GLU A 237 9.13 15.86 4.45
C GLU A 237 10.15 14.75 4.26
N GLY A 238 10.87 14.43 5.35
CA GLY A 238 11.64 13.22 5.53
C GLY A 238 11.01 12.34 6.63
N ILE A 239 11.76 11.38 7.11
CA ILE A 239 11.44 10.59 8.30
C ILE A 239 12.47 10.92 9.37
N GLY A 240 12.12 11.78 10.30
CA GLY A 240 12.91 12.06 11.49
C GLY A 240 12.66 11.04 12.59
N TYR A 241 13.55 10.97 13.60
CA TYR A 241 13.29 10.17 14.78
C TYR A 241 13.95 10.71 16.03
N ALA A 242 13.37 10.37 17.17
CA ALA A 242 13.87 10.65 18.48
C ALA A 242 13.91 9.39 19.34
N MET A 243 14.77 9.38 20.36
CA MET A 243 14.92 8.29 21.31
C MET A 243 14.72 8.80 22.74
N SER A 244 14.25 7.92 23.62
CA SER A 244 14.08 8.19 25.05
C SER A 244 14.33 6.94 25.90
N LYS A 245 14.62 7.15 27.19
CA LYS A 245 14.66 6.08 28.20
C LYS A 245 13.29 5.87 28.89
N SER A 246 12.31 6.70 28.57
CA SER A 246 10.96 6.65 29.14
C SER A 246 9.91 6.73 28.03
N PRO A 247 8.76 6.03 28.17
CA PRO A 247 7.69 6.10 27.18
C PRO A 247 7.05 7.49 27.06
N THR A 248 7.32 8.40 27.98
CA THR A 248 6.79 9.77 27.97
C THR A 248 7.89 10.83 27.82
N GLY A 249 9.05 10.46 27.36
CA GLY A 249 10.19 11.39 27.21
C GLY A 249 11.02 11.57 28.50
N PRO A 250 11.94 12.55 28.57
CA PRO A 250 12.21 13.49 27.46
C PRO A 250 12.74 12.82 26.21
N TRP A 251 12.39 13.38 25.05
CA TRP A 251 12.81 12.89 23.74
C TRP A 251 14.05 13.60 23.25
N GLU A 252 15.03 12.85 22.78
CA GLU A 252 16.24 13.36 22.16
C GLU A 252 16.21 13.07 20.67
N HIS A 253 16.15 14.12 19.85
CA HIS A 253 16.24 14.01 18.38
C HIS A 253 17.58 13.38 17.98
N LYS A 254 17.56 12.38 17.09
CA LYS A 254 18.73 11.60 16.69
C LYS A 254 19.07 11.73 15.21
N GLY A 255 18.33 12.54 14.46
CA GLY A 255 18.49 12.70 13.01
C GLY A 255 17.36 12.08 12.22
N HIS A 256 17.67 11.61 11.03
CA HIS A 256 16.69 11.07 10.09
C HIS A 256 16.90 9.57 9.85
N ILE A 257 15.78 8.83 9.73
CA ILE A 257 15.77 7.48 9.15
C ILE A 257 15.89 7.60 7.64
N MET A 258 15.22 8.60 7.06
CA MET A 258 15.31 8.98 5.64
C MET A 258 15.25 10.50 5.54
N ASP A 259 16.31 11.10 5.02
CA ASP A 259 16.37 12.55 4.90
C ASP A 259 15.38 13.05 3.85
N HIS A 260 14.94 14.30 4.01
CA HIS A 260 14.01 14.93 3.08
C HIS A 260 14.67 15.25 1.74
N THR A 261 13.93 14.97 0.68
CA THR A 261 14.33 15.26 -0.70
C THR A 261 13.14 15.84 -1.46
N PRO A 262 13.32 16.47 -2.62
CA PRO A 262 12.20 16.89 -3.47
C PRO A 262 11.26 15.75 -3.91
N ARG A 263 11.64 14.50 -3.66
CA ARG A 263 10.86 13.29 -3.97
C ARG A 263 9.93 12.86 -2.83
N THR A 264 10.21 13.30 -1.61
CA THR A 264 9.40 12.97 -0.42
C THR A 264 8.41 14.10 -0.13
N ARG A 265 7.17 13.73 0.23
CA ARG A 265 6.13 14.64 0.68
C ARG A 265 5.10 13.84 1.47
N GLY A 266 4.88 14.20 2.74
CA GLY A 266 3.97 13.48 3.63
C GLY A 266 4.46 12.06 3.94
N ASN A 267 5.72 11.92 4.34
CA ASN A 267 6.40 10.62 4.47
C ASN A 267 6.15 9.99 5.85
N HIS A 268 4.92 9.55 6.10
CA HIS A 268 4.50 8.90 7.34
C HIS A 268 5.22 7.56 7.54
N PRO A 269 5.99 7.37 8.64
CA PRO A 269 6.68 6.13 8.91
C PRO A 269 5.79 5.05 9.52
N GLY A 270 6.04 3.79 9.15
CA GLY A 270 5.62 2.60 9.87
C GLY A 270 6.82 1.70 10.12
N ILE A 271 7.11 1.33 11.37
CA ILE A 271 8.32 0.54 11.70
C ILE A 271 7.90 -0.78 12.34
N ILE A 272 8.46 -1.89 11.84
CA ILE A 272 8.27 -3.22 12.42
C ILE A 272 9.56 -4.01 12.47
N GLU A 273 9.56 -5.03 13.34
CA GLU A 273 10.49 -6.14 13.28
C GLU A 273 9.77 -7.38 12.78
N TYR A 274 10.32 -8.04 11.76
CA TYR A 274 9.75 -9.23 11.17
C TYR A 274 10.84 -10.22 10.76
N LYS A 275 10.73 -11.46 11.24
CA LYS A 275 11.68 -12.56 10.95
C LYS A 275 13.15 -12.16 11.12
N GLY A 276 13.45 -11.41 12.19
CA GLY A 276 14.81 -11.00 12.56
C GLY A 276 15.39 -9.82 11.77
N LYS A 277 14.61 -9.20 10.93
CA LYS A 277 14.96 -7.96 10.23
C LYS A 277 14.02 -6.82 10.68
N SER A 278 14.48 -5.59 10.53
CA SER A 278 13.68 -4.39 10.77
C SER A 278 13.32 -3.73 9.45
N TYR A 279 12.13 -3.16 9.37
CA TYR A 279 11.60 -2.54 8.16
C TYR A 279 11.04 -1.17 8.47
N CYS A 280 11.30 -0.23 7.57
CA CYS A 280 10.69 1.08 7.52
C CYS A 280 9.73 1.14 6.32
N PHE A 281 8.48 1.46 6.59
CA PHE A 281 7.47 1.79 5.59
C PHE A 281 7.33 3.30 5.51
N GLY A 282 6.89 3.77 4.38
CA GLY A 282 6.58 5.16 4.11
C GLY A 282 5.88 5.27 2.76
N LEU A 283 5.82 6.46 2.21
CA LEU A 283 5.10 6.70 0.97
C LEU A 283 5.95 7.43 -0.08
N ASN A 284 5.49 7.35 -1.31
CA ASN A 284 5.97 8.14 -2.44
C ASN A 284 4.82 8.49 -3.39
N TYR A 285 5.14 9.11 -4.54
CA TYR A 285 4.17 9.50 -5.57
C TYR A 285 4.45 8.80 -6.90
N ASP A 286 5.06 7.64 -6.89
CA ASP A 286 5.59 7.03 -8.11
C ASP A 286 4.48 6.55 -9.04
N ILE A 287 3.42 5.89 -8.53
CA ILE A 287 2.27 5.48 -9.37
C ILE A 287 1.59 6.70 -9.98
N PHE A 288 1.32 7.73 -9.18
CA PHE A 288 0.72 8.97 -9.65
C PHE A 288 1.48 9.58 -10.84
N ARG A 289 2.80 9.60 -10.77
CA ARG A 289 3.64 10.18 -11.84
C ARG A 289 3.54 9.44 -13.17
N PHE A 290 3.23 8.15 -13.14
CA PHE A 290 3.03 7.35 -14.34
C PHE A 290 1.61 7.48 -14.91
N GLU A 291 0.60 7.63 -14.06
CA GLU A 291 -0.81 7.58 -14.47
C GLU A 291 -1.41 8.95 -14.81
N THR A 292 -1.04 9.99 -14.05
CA THR A 292 -1.70 11.29 -14.18
C THR A 292 -0.84 12.45 -13.67
N SER A 293 -1.01 13.62 -14.28
CA SER A 293 -0.45 14.89 -13.79
C SER A 293 -1.48 15.77 -13.07
N ARG A 294 -2.70 15.27 -12.85
CA ARG A 294 -3.82 16.10 -12.39
C ARG A 294 -3.70 16.55 -10.96
N HIS A 295 -2.95 15.83 -10.13
CA HIS A 295 -3.20 15.89 -8.70
C HIS A 295 -2.05 15.35 -7.88
N ALA A 296 -1.76 15.94 -6.74
CA ALA A 296 -0.61 15.62 -5.92
C ALA A 296 -0.88 14.56 -4.82
N GLU A 297 -2.13 14.40 -4.39
CA GLU A 297 -2.50 13.52 -3.27
C GLU A 297 -3.02 12.16 -3.77
N ARG A 298 -2.16 11.45 -4.49
CA ARG A 298 -2.30 10.04 -4.89
C ARG A 298 -0.99 9.34 -4.60
N ARG A 299 -0.89 8.87 -3.37
CA ARG A 299 0.33 8.37 -2.77
C ARG A 299 0.48 6.86 -3.01
N SER A 300 1.66 6.34 -2.73
CA SER A 300 1.98 4.93 -2.92
C SER A 300 2.86 4.44 -1.78
N VAL A 301 2.43 3.40 -1.07
CA VAL A 301 3.21 2.83 0.03
C VAL A 301 4.44 2.10 -0.49
N SER A 302 5.56 2.35 0.17
CA SER A 302 6.85 1.69 -0.05
C SER A 302 7.40 1.14 1.26
N ALA A 303 8.36 0.21 1.16
CA ALA A 303 9.05 -0.35 2.31
C ALA A 303 10.53 -0.56 2.00
N ALA A 304 11.36 -0.53 3.05
CA ALA A 304 12.79 -0.78 2.96
C ALA A 304 13.28 -1.57 4.19
N GLU A 305 14.33 -2.37 4.03
CA GLU A 305 15.03 -2.94 5.17
C GLU A 305 15.79 -1.83 5.89
N MET A 306 15.72 -1.83 7.23
CA MET A 306 16.32 -0.85 8.12
C MET A 306 17.27 -1.51 9.10
N THR A 307 18.34 -0.83 9.47
CA THR A 307 19.36 -1.34 10.41
C THR A 307 19.64 -0.38 11.54
N TYR A 308 20.07 -0.94 12.67
CA TYR A 308 20.45 -0.18 13.87
C TYR A 308 21.95 -0.29 14.14
N ASN A 309 22.52 0.77 14.68
CA ASN A 309 23.84 0.77 15.26
C ASN A 309 23.83 0.06 16.63
N ALA A 310 25.00 -0.26 17.15
CA ALA A 310 25.15 -0.97 18.41
C ALA A 310 24.57 -0.22 19.63
N ASP A 311 24.53 1.10 19.57
CA ASP A 311 23.95 1.97 20.61
C ASP A 311 22.43 2.11 20.52
N GLY A 312 21.83 1.61 19.43
CA GLY A 312 20.41 1.68 19.15
C GLY A 312 20.00 2.80 18.20
N THR A 313 20.91 3.69 17.81
CA THR A 313 20.61 4.66 16.77
C THR A 313 20.35 3.97 15.42
N ILE A 314 19.59 4.61 14.55
CA ILE A 314 19.17 4.04 13.25
C ILE A 314 20.16 4.51 12.19
N GLN A 315 20.54 3.60 11.29
CA GLN A 315 21.30 3.97 10.09
C GLN A 315 20.39 4.62 9.08
N GLU A 316 20.80 5.78 8.57
CA GLU A 316 20.05 6.51 7.57
C GLU A 316 19.86 5.69 6.28
N LEU A 317 18.65 5.69 5.75
CA LEU A 317 18.27 5.06 4.50
C LEU A 317 18.33 6.05 3.34
N PRO A 318 18.75 5.62 2.13
CA PRO A 318 18.48 6.40 0.94
C PRO A 318 16.96 6.46 0.68
N TYR A 319 16.55 7.24 -0.31
CA TYR A 319 15.16 7.26 -0.72
C TYR A 319 14.65 5.86 -1.15
N PHE A 320 13.39 5.54 -0.90
CA PHE A 320 12.83 4.20 -1.07
C PHE A 320 13.17 3.50 -2.39
N GLN A 321 13.21 4.23 -3.52
CA GLN A 321 13.56 3.66 -4.82
C GLN A 321 15.00 3.13 -4.89
N ASP A 322 15.88 3.64 -4.04
CA ASP A 322 17.29 3.27 -3.98
C ASP A 322 17.57 2.23 -2.87
N CYS A 323 16.54 1.90 -2.07
CA CYS A 323 16.60 0.88 -1.04
C CYS A 323 16.46 -0.54 -1.58
N LYS A 324 16.78 -1.51 -0.72
CA LYS A 324 16.49 -2.93 -0.96
C LYS A 324 15.28 -3.36 -0.14
N LEU A 325 14.48 -4.22 -0.74
CA LEU A 325 13.47 -5.01 -0.07
C LEU A 325 13.58 -6.45 -0.58
N GLU A 326 14.16 -7.32 0.24
CA GLU A 326 14.37 -8.72 -0.11
C GLU A 326 13.21 -9.58 0.38
N GLN A 327 12.84 -10.56 -0.43
CA GLN A 327 11.84 -11.56 -0.04
C GLN A 327 12.35 -12.41 1.11
N VAL A 328 11.50 -12.64 2.10
CA VAL A 328 11.79 -13.49 3.25
C VAL A 328 11.23 -14.89 3.00
N GLY A 329 12.11 -15.84 2.71
CA GLY A 329 11.71 -17.21 2.35
C GLY A 329 11.20 -17.33 0.92
N THR A 330 10.33 -18.32 0.68
CA THR A 330 9.75 -18.63 -0.64
C THR A 330 8.23 -18.67 -0.59
N PHE A 331 7.59 -18.51 -1.74
CA PHE A 331 6.14 -18.51 -1.86
C PHE A 331 5.61 -19.91 -2.22
N ASN A 332 4.64 -20.41 -1.46
CA ASN A 332 4.03 -21.73 -1.70
C ASN A 332 2.87 -21.68 -2.71
N PRO A 333 3.00 -22.28 -3.92
CA PRO A 333 1.96 -22.28 -4.93
C PRO A 333 0.95 -23.42 -4.81
N TYR A 334 1.15 -24.38 -3.90
CA TYR A 334 0.36 -25.61 -3.77
C TYR A 334 -0.83 -25.49 -2.83
N ARG A 335 -1.41 -24.32 -2.81
CA ARG A 335 -2.67 -23.99 -2.14
C ARG A 335 -3.39 -22.97 -3.00
N ARG A 336 -4.68 -22.77 -2.77
CA ARG A 336 -5.38 -21.65 -3.38
C ARG A 336 -4.67 -20.35 -3.01
N VAL A 337 -4.34 -19.57 -4.02
CA VAL A 337 -3.76 -18.23 -3.93
C VAL A 337 -4.74 -17.28 -4.59
N GLU A 338 -5.22 -16.29 -3.85
CA GLU A 338 -6.08 -15.26 -4.40
C GLU A 338 -5.29 -14.41 -5.42
N ALA A 339 -5.89 -14.07 -6.55
CA ALA A 339 -5.19 -13.42 -7.67
C ALA A 339 -4.67 -12.01 -7.31
N GLU A 340 -5.29 -11.37 -6.35
CA GLU A 340 -4.85 -10.09 -5.77
C GLU A 340 -3.62 -10.23 -4.85
N THR A 341 -3.02 -11.44 -4.74
CA THR A 341 -1.71 -11.66 -4.10
C THR A 341 -0.61 -11.46 -5.12
N MET A 342 0.14 -10.38 -5.01
CA MET A 342 1.15 -10.02 -6.01
C MET A 342 2.30 -9.21 -5.45
N ALA A 343 3.46 -9.31 -6.10
CA ALA A 343 4.60 -8.42 -5.91
C ALA A 343 4.55 -7.22 -6.87
N TRP A 344 3.85 -7.38 -8.00
CA TRP A 344 3.63 -6.33 -8.99
C TRP A 344 2.36 -6.56 -9.79
N GLY A 345 1.58 -5.50 -10.01
CA GLY A 345 0.33 -5.53 -10.79
C GLY A 345 -0.07 -4.13 -11.25
N TYR A 346 0.79 -3.48 -12.05
CA TYR A 346 0.53 -2.14 -12.57
C TYR A 346 -0.53 -2.16 -13.69
N GLY A 347 -1.42 -1.16 -13.70
CA GLY A 347 -2.53 -1.04 -14.64
C GLY A 347 -3.79 -1.77 -14.18
N LEU A 348 -3.63 -2.80 -13.39
CA LEU A 348 -4.71 -3.63 -12.86
C LEU A 348 -5.42 -2.95 -11.68
N LYS A 349 -6.67 -3.34 -11.46
CA LYS A 349 -7.44 -2.96 -10.28
C LYS A 349 -7.90 -4.21 -9.52
N THR A 350 -8.23 -4.03 -8.26
CA THR A 350 -8.86 -5.05 -7.43
C THR A 350 -10.22 -4.53 -6.97
N THR A 351 -11.22 -5.37 -7.01
CA THR A 351 -12.57 -5.02 -6.58
C THR A 351 -13.29 -6.23 -5.98
N ARG A 352 -14.46 -6.01 -5.42
CA ARG A 352 -15.34 -7.03 -4.85
C ARG A 352 -16.66 -7.08 -5.64
N GLU A 353 -17.31 -8.25 -5.67
CA GLU A 353 -18.59 -8.42 -6.39
C GLU A 353 -19.66 -7.41 -5.95
N ASN A 354 -19.68 -7.07 -4.68
CA ASN A 354 -20.59 -6.07 -4.14
C ASN A 354 -19.81 -5.03 -3.34
N PRO A 355 -19.38 -3.92 -3.95
CA PRO A 355 -18.65 -2.86 -3.27
C PRO A 355 -19.39 -2.26 -2.07
N SER A 356 -20.72 -2.36 -2.03
CA SER A 356 -21.56 -1.88 -0.92
C SER A 356 -21.97 -2.99 0.05
N GLY A 357 -21.50 -4.21 -0.14
CA GLY A 357 -21.82 -5.37 0.66
C GLY A 357 -21.10 -5.37 2.02
N PRO A 358 -21.38 -6.40 2.85
CA PRO A 358 -20.71 -6.55 4.12
C PRO A 358 -19.20 -6.73 3.91
N TRP A 359 -18.43 -6.26 4.89
CA TRP A 359 -16.99 -6.48 4.96
C TRP A 359 -16.71 -8.01 5.03
N ASN A 360 -15.92 -8.50 4.18
CA ASN A 360 -15.44 -9.86 3.94
C ASN A 360 -15.98 -10.51 2.65
N PRO A 361 -15.91 -9.83 1.55
CA PRO A 361 -16.18 -10.42 0.25
C PRO A 361 -14.89 -10.94 -0.36
N THR A 362 -15.02 -11.89 -1.25
CA THR A 362 -13.96 -12.26 -2.16
C THR A 362 -13.60 -11.08 -3.06
N LEU A 363 -12.34 -10.71 -3.10
CA LEU A 363 -11.82 -9.79 -4.10
C LEU A 363 -11.46 -10.56 -5.36
N PHE A 364 -11.27 -9.84 -6.44
CA PHE A 364 -10.71 -10.34 -7.68
C PHE A 364 -9.98 -9.23 -8.42
N VAL A 365 -9.07 -9.61 -9.30
CA VAL A 365 -8.37 -8.68 -10.20
C VAL A 365 -9.25 -8.40 -11.40
N THR A 366 -9.39 -7.12 -11.73
CA THR A 366 -10.19 -6.59 -12.85
C THR A 366 -9.40 -5.52 -13.62
N ASP A 367 -10.04 -4.92 -14.63
CA ASP A 367 -9.45 -3.94 -15.54
C ASP A 367 -8.19 -4.47 -16.24
N ILE A 368 -8.22 -5.76 -16.52
CA ILE A 368 -7.11 -6.48 -17.17
C ILE A 368 -7.08 -6.13 -18.65
N ASP A 369 -6.01 -5.45 -19.08
CA ASP A 369 -5.78 -5.05 -20.47
C ASP A 369 -4.72 -5.92 -21.18
N ASP A 370 -4.68 -5.85 -22.50
CA ASP A 370 -3.74 -6.62 -23.32
C ASP A 370 -2.28 -6.19 -23.06
N GLY A 371 -1.46 -7.12 -22.62
CA GLY A 371 -0.04 -6.93 -22.33
C GLY A 371 0.30 -6.69 -20.86
N GLU A 372 -0.68 -6.47 -20.02
CA GLU A 372 -0.47 -6.36 -18.57
C GLU A 372 -0.15 -7.71 -17.93
N TYR A 373 0.34 -7.67 -16.70
CA TYR A 373 0.69 -8.88 -15.98
C TYR A 373 0.65 -8.71 -14.46
N ILE A 374 0.46 -9.83 -13.78
CA ILE A 374 0.73 -10.01 -12.35
C ILE A 374 2.07 -10.72 -12.18
N LEU A 375 2.89 -10.24 -11.26
CA LEU A 375 4.10 -10.92 -10.81
C LEU A 375 3.90 -11.46 -9.40
N VAL A 376 4.18 -12.74 -9.20
CA VAL A 376 4.36 -13.38 -7.88
C VAL A 376 5.80 -13.84 -7.78
N LYS A 377 6.54 -13.30 -6.82
CA LYS A 377 7.98 -13.56 -6.67
C LYS A 377 8.29 -14.80 -5.84
N GLY A 378 9.41 -15.44 -6.17
CA GLY A 378 10.02 -16.50 -5.37
C GLY A 378 9.12 -17.72 -5.17
N VAL A 379 8.35 -18.11 -6.16
CA VAL A 379 7.42 -19.24 -6.11
C VAL A 379 8.20 -20.56 -6.08
N GLU A 380 8.03 -21.35 -5.02
CA GLU A 380 8.75 -22.60 -4.78
C GLU A 380 7.99 -23.82 -5.34
N PHE A 381 8.39 -24.27 -6.50
CA PHE A 381 7.81 -25.48 -7.13
C PHE A 381 8.47 -26.79 -6.65
N GLY A 382 9.58 -26.74 -5.92
CA GLY A 382 10.30 -27.92 -5.42
C GLY A 382 10.68 -28.87 -6.54
N LYS A 383 10.19 -30.12 -6.49
CA LYS A 383 10.46 -31.12 -7.54
C LYS A 383 9.68 -30.91 -8.84
N GLY A 384 8.77 -29.96 -8.86
CA GLY A 384 8.04 -29.53 -10.05
C GLY A 384 6.52 -29.54 -9.88
N ALA A 385 5.87 -28.58 -10.57
CA ALA A 385 4.43 -28.55 -10.79
C ALA A 385 4.09 -29.11 -12.17
N LYS A 386 2.94 -29.77 -12.27
CA LYS A 386 2.45 -30.40 -13.49
C LYS A 386 1.30 -29.65 -14.13
N GLU A 387 0.52 -28.95 -13.32
CA GLU A 387 -0.68 -28.25 -13.77
C GLU A 387 -0.81 -26.91 -13.03
N MET A 388 -1.36 -25.92 -13.71
CA MET A 388 -1.90 -24.70 -13.13
C MET A 388 -3.40 -24.69 -13.29
N VAL A 389 -4.09 -24.38 -12.20
CA VAL A 389 -5.54 -24.20 -12.15
C VAL A 389 -5.82 -22.73 -11.83
N VAL A 390 -6.74 -22.12 -12.55
CA VAL A 390 -7.14 -20.72 -12.32
C VAL A 390 -8.66 -20.60 -12.33
N SER A 391 -9.18 -19.57 -11.65
CA SER A 391 -10.59 -19.17 -11.69
C SER A 391 -10.70 -17.81 -12.35
N CYS A 392 -11.46 -17.74 -13.44
CA CYS A 392 -11.66 -16.49 -14.19
C CYS A 392 -13.13 -16.34 -14.62
N SER A 393 -13.54 -15.07 -14.85
CA SER A 393 -14.84 -14.76 -15.45
C SER A 393 -14.67 -13.71 -16.57
N ALA A 394 -15.39 -13.89 -17.68
CA ALA A 394 -15.33 -12.95 -18.79
C ALA A 394 -16.74 -12.60 -19.28
N GLN A 395 -16.93 -11.33 -19.56
CA GLN A 395 -18.20 -10.79 -20.04
C GLN A 395 -18.31 -10.80 -21.56
N MET A 396 -17.23 -10.43 -22.21
CA MET A 396 -17.17 -10.20 -23.66
C MET A 396 -16.46 -11.36 -24.35
N LEU A 397 -15.49 -11.07 -25.20
CA LEU A 397 -14.77 -12.09 -25.95
C LEU A 397 -13.74 -12.85 -25.11
N GLY A 398 -13.41 -12.32 -23.92
CA GLY A 398 -12.37 -12.89 -23.07
C GLY A 398 -10.97 -12.60 -23.61
N GLY A 399 -10.04 -13.48 -23.29
CA GLY A 399 -8.64 -13.36 -23.67
C GLY A 399 -7.89 -14.63 -23.38
N SER A 400 -6.59 -14.53 -23.14
CA SER A 400 -5.76 -15.63 -22.66
C SER A 400 -4.77 -15.18 -21.60
N MET A 401 -4.25 -16.12 -20.84
CA MET A 401 -3.23 -15.93 -19.83
C MET A 401 -2.04 -16.83 -20.17
N GLU A 402 -0.85 -16.23 -20.27
CA GLU A 402 0.40 -16.96 -20.38
C GLU A 402 1.07 -17.01 -19.00
N ILE A 403 1.41 -18.21 -18.54
CA ILE A 403 2.20 -18.41 -17.34
C ILE A 403 3.66 -18.42 -17.74
N ARG A 404 4.41 -17.40 -17.32
CA ARG A 404 5.81 -17.23 -17.70
C ARG A 404 6.71 -17.22 -16.47
N LEU A 405 7.95 -17.65 -16.64
CA LEU A 405 8.94 -17.77 -15.56
C LEU A 405 10.03 -16.73 -15.73
N ASP A 406 10.38 -16.10 -14.61
CA ASP A 406 11.54 -15.22 -14.38
C ASP A 406 11.55 -13.88 -15.16
N ALA A 407 10.66 -13.73 -16.15
CA ALA A 407 10.43 -12.48 -16.86
C ALA A 407 9.07 -12.50 -17.57
N PRO A 408 8.44 -11.33 -17.85
CA PRO A 408 7.17 -11.28 -18.55
C PRO A 408 7.26 -11.77 -20.02
N ASP A 409 8.44 -11.81 -20.59
CA ASP A 409 8.78 -12.41 -21.88
C ASP A 409 9.62 -13.70 -21.74
N GLY A 410 9.79 -14.18 -20.52
CA GLY A 410 10.55 -15.39 -20.19
C GLY A 410 9.91 -16.68 -20.69
N TRP A 411 10.39 -17.83 -20.20
CA TRP A 411 9.89 -19.14 -20.61
C TRP A 411 8.38 -19.26 -20.38
N LYS A 412 7.62 -19.54 -21.43
CA LYS A 412 6.19 -19.81 -21.36
C LYS A 412 5.96 -21.24 -20.84
N ALA A 413 5.66 -21.35 -19.58
CA ALA A 413 5.44 -22.62 -18.90
C ALA A 413 4.03 -23.18 -19.13
N GLY A 414 3.03 -22.32 -19.32
CA GLY A 414 1.66 -22.69 -19.58
C GLY A 414 0.88 -21.62 -20.36
N HIS A 415 -0.31 -22.00 -20.84
CA HIS A 415 -1.24 -21.10 -21.54
C HIS A 415 -2.67 -21.50 -21.26
N ILE A 416 -3.51 -20.53 -20.97
CA ILE A 416 -4.94 -20.71 -20.67
C ILE A 416 -5.73 -19.74 -21.56
N ASP A 417 -6.67 -20.26 -22.34
CA ASP A 417 -7.71 -19.46 -22.98
C ASP A 417 -8.88 -19.25 -22.02
N VAL A 418 -9.31 -17.99 -21.89
CA VAL A 418 -10.46 -17.59 -21.07
C VAL A 418 -11.55 -17.09 -22.04
N PRO A 419 -12.50 -17.94 -22.46
CA PRO A 419 -13.59 -17.55 -23.33
C PRO A 419 -14.65 -16.72 -22.57
N ASN A 420 -15.67 -16.24 -23.26
CA ASN A 420 -16.85 -15.66 -22.63
C ASN A 420 -17.53 -16.64 -21.70
N THR A 421 -17.55 -16.38 -20.41
CA THR A 421 -18.19 -17.22 -19.38
C THR A 421 -19.56 -16.68 -18.94
N LYS A 422 -20.07 -15.64 -19.61
CA LYS A 422 -21.33 -14.94 -19.25
C LYS A 422 -21.30 -14.45 -17.78
N PHE A 423 -20.19 -13.83 -17.37
CA PHE A 423 -19.92 -13.33 -16.01
C PHE A 423 -19.83 -14.40 -14.92
N LYS A 424 -19.82 -15.67 -15.25
CA LYS A 424 -19.64 -16.71 -14.24
C LYS A 424 -18.17 -17.03 -14.06
N TYR A 425 -17.75 -17.22 -12.83
CA TYR A 425 -16.43 -17.75 -12.54
C TYR A 425 -16.38 -19.22 -12.92
N GLU A 426 -15.46 -19.56 -13.79
CA GLU A 426 -15.17 -20.91 -14.25
C GLU A 426 -13.72 -21.26 -13.97
N THR A 427 -13.46 -22.54 -13.77
CA THR A 427 -12.11 -23.05 -13.50
C THR A 427 -11.48 -23.55 -14.80
N PHE A 428 -10.30 -23.00 -15.10
CA PHE A 428 -9.49 -23.38 -16.25
C PHE A 428 -8.22 -24.07 -15.79
N ARG A 429 -7.64 -24.91 -16.66
CA ARG A 429 -6.46 -25.73 -16.36
C ARG A 429 -5.51 -25.74 -17.53
N THR A 430 -4.19 -25.78 -17.23
CA THR A 430 -3.15 -26.02 -18.22
C THR A 430 -2.02 -26.84 -17.64
N GLY A 431 -1.43 -27.69 -18.47
CA GLY A 431 -0.18 -28.37 -18.14
C GLY A 431 0.97 -27.39 -18.02
N LEU A 432 1.86 -27.61 -17.06
CA LEU A 432 3.04 -26.79 -16.83
C LEU A 432 4.31 -27.51 -17.29
N THR A 433 5.25 -26.74 -17.85
CA THR A 433 6.57 -27.22 -18.27
C THR A 433 7.70 -26.40 -17.62
N LYS A 434 8.77 -27.07 -17.23
CA LYS A 434 9.96 -26.48 -16.60
C LYS A 434 9.68 -25.73 -15.26
N CYS A 435 8.61 -26.06 -14.56
CA CYS A 435 8.26 -25.49 -13.27
C CYS A 435 8.85 -26.35 -12.14
N SER A 436 10.17 -26.20 -11.85
CA SER A 436 10.84 -26.88 -10.73
C SER A 436 11.86 -25.92 -10.10
N GLY A 437 12.05 -26.01 -8.76
CA GLY A 437 12.85 -25.04 -8.00
C GLY A 437 12.07 -23.77 -7.71
N VAL A 438 12.76 -22.66 -7.55
CA VAL A 438 12.20 -21.35 -7.25
C VAL A 438 12.20 -20.47 -8.50
N HIS A 439 11.07 -19.88 -8.83
CA HIS A 439 10.91 -18.98 -9.97
C HIS A 439 10.06 -17.76 -9.60
N ASP A 440 10.29 -16.66 -10.26
CA ASP A 440 9.34 -15.56 -10.36
C ASP A 440 8.27 -15.93 -11.39
N VAL A 441 6.99 -15.90 -11.01
CA VAL A 441 5.86 -16.28 -11.87
C VAL A 441 5.13 -15.06 -12.38
N TYR A 442 5.02 -14.95 -13.70
CA TYR A 442 4.28 -13.90 -14.38
C TYR A 442 3.02 -14.48 -15.03
N PHE A 443 1.86 -13.95 -14.66
CA PHE A 443 0.60 -14.18 -15.35
C PHE A 443 0.40 -13.05 -16.36
N VAL A 444 0.77 -13.29 -17.62
CA VAL A 444 0.74 -12.26 -18.67
C VAL A 444 -0.55 -12.38 -19.47
N PHE A 445 -1.30 -11.30 -19.51
CA PHE A 445 -2.63 -11.25 -20.12
C PHE A 445 -2.55 -10.86 -21.59
N LYS A 446 -3.29 -11.58 -22.45
CA LYS A 446 -3.28 -11.37 -23.89
C LYS A 446 -4.69 -11.35 -24.47
N SER A 447 -4.89 -10.44 -25.38
CA SER A 447 -6.12 -10.40 -26.16
C SER A 447 -6.01 -11.31 -27.39
N ASN A 448 -6.98 -12.18 -27.56
CA ASN A 448 -7.12 -13.03 -28.76
C ASN A 448 -8.00 -12.37 -29.84
N SER A 449 -8.36 -11.11 -29.66
CA SER A 449 -9.34 -10.41 -30.52
C SER A 449 -9.00 -8.92 -30.68
N MET A 450 -9.92 -8.16 -31.26
CA MET A 450 -9.85 -6.70 -31.33
C MET A 450 -10.12 -6.03 -29.98
N GLN A 451 -10.73 -6.71 -29.02
CA GLN A 451 -10.91 -6.23 -27.65
C GLN A 451 -9.55 -6.22 -26.94
N LYS A 452 -9.06 -5.04 -26.56
CA LYS A 452 -7.76 -4.87 -25.92
C LYS A 452 -7.85 -4.49 -24.44
N LYS A 453 -9.07 -4.22 -23.97
CA LYS A 453 -9.34 -3.76 -22.60
C LYS A 453 -10.38 -4.63 -21.92
N ASN A 454 -10.30 -4.71 -20.60
CA ASN A 454 -11.23 -5.46 -19.75
C ASN A 454 -11.44 -6.89 -20.28
N LEU A 455 -10.36 -7.64 -20.41
CA LEU A 455 -10.38 -8.96 -21.02
C LEU A 455 -11.20 -9.96 -20.20
N PHE A 456 -10.92 -10.05 -18.91
CA PHE A 456 -11.61 -10.93 -17.96
C PHE A 456 -11.26 -10.51 -16.52
N ASN A 457 -11.98 -11.08 -15.54
CA ASN A 457 -11.64 -11.01 -14.12
C ASN A 457 -10.88 -12.26 -13.71
N PHE A 458 -9.91 -12.12 -12.82
CA PHE A 458 -9.08 -13.21 -12.30
C PHE A 458 -9.26 -13.30 -10.78
N ASP A 459 -9.72 -14.46 -10.27
CA ASP A 459 -10.12 -14.66 -8.88
C ASP A 459 -9.04 -15.36 -8.06
N TRP A 460 -8.59 -16.55 -8.50
CA TRP A 460 -7.54 -17.31 -7.80
C TRP A 460 -6.79 -18.25 -8.74
N TRP A 461 -5.66 -18.75 -8.24
CA TRP A 461 -4.86 -19.78 -8.90
C TRP A 461 -4.28 -20.78 -7.91
N GLU A 462 -3.90 -21.95 -8.41
CA GLU A 462 -3.23 -22.99 -7.65
C GLU A 462 -2.38 -23.87 -8.57
N ALA A 463 -1.13 -24.18 -8.17
CA ALA A 463 -0.32 -25.17 -8.86
C ALA A 463 -0.58 -26.57 -8.29
N LYS A 464 -0.53 -27.61 -9.15
CA LYS A 464 -0.70 -29.01 -8.75
C LYS A 464 0.55 -29.81 -9.07
N LYS A 465 0.91 -30.72 -8.17
CA LYS A 465 2.02 -31.67 -8.36
C LYS A 465 1.65 -32.83 -9.25
N ASN A 466 0.42 -33.28 -9.21
CA ASN A 466 -0.18 -34.35 -10.00
C ASN A 466 -1.63 -34.00 -10.34
#